data_8f563fe030018ce42402dd38c94d37a9
#
_entry.id   8f563fe030018ce42402dd38c94d37a9
#
_cell.length_a   1.000
_cell.length_b   1.000
_cell.length_c   1.000
_cell.angle_alpha   90.00
_cell.angle_beta   90.00
_cell.angle_gamma   90.00
#
_symmetry.space_group_name_H-M   'P 1'
#
loop_
_entity.id
_entity.type
_entity.pdbx_description
1 polymer ?
#
loop_
_entity_poly.entity_id
_entity_poly.type
_entity_poly.pdbx_seq_one_letter_code
_entity_poly.pdbx_strand_id
1 'polypeptide(L)'
;MNAVQKEIRLYGLEQHQGIIDGIIQELGLEDYAFDIRLILIEAITNAYYHGNLSDCTKPIIVRYLLSGKRLELQVEDSGEGSGSLVFPEAISGDELLDEGGRGLYLIRCFSDKAEMVRNTMYISKCVCPT
;
A
#
# COMPACT_ATOMS: atom_id res chain seq x y z
N MET A 1 -3.71 3.82 -25.70
CA MET A 1 -3.23 3.02 -24.56
C MET A 1 -4.24 3.08 -23.44
N ASN A 2 -4.66 1.95 -22.94
CA ASN A 2 -5.72 1.91 -21.94
C ASN A 2 -5.13 1.84 -20.53
N ALA A 3 -5.57 2.76 -19.68
CA ALA A 3 -5.25 2.70 -18.27
C ALA A 3 -6.25 1.80 -17.56
N VAL A 4 -5.77 1.01 -16.59
CA VAL A 4 -6.63 0.23 -15.71
C VAL A 4 -6.73 0.99 -14.40
N GLN A 5 -7.95 1.32 -13.99
CA GLN A 5 -8.19 2.06 -12.76
C GLN A 5 -9.35 1.42 -12.00
N LYS A 6 -9.13 1.10 -10.74
CA LYS A 6 -10.16 0.48 -9.90
C LYS A 6 -10.05 0.91 -8.45
N GLU A 7 -11.13 0.68 -7.72
CA GLU A 7 -11.22 0.97 -6.30
C GLU A 7 -11.86 -0.23 -5.60
N ILE A 8 -11.28 -0.64 -4.48
CA ILE A 8 -11.76 -1.77 -3.68
C ILE A 8 -11.87 -1.33 -2.24
N ARG A 9 -12.93 -1.74 -1.55
CA ARG A 9 -13.11 -1.51 -0.11
C ARG A 9 -12.83 -2.77 0.67
N LEU A 10 -12.08 -2.62 1.75
CA LEU A 10 -11.75 -3.70 2.67
C LEU A 10 -12.23 -3.36 4.07
N TYR A 11 -12.68 -4.38 4.80
CA TYR A 11 -13.07 -4.24 6.19
C TYR A 11 -12.28 -5.25 7.00
N GLY A 12 -11.29 -4.77 7.77
CA GLY A 12 -10.38 -5.65 8.48
C GLY A 12 -9.35 -6.28 7.58
N LEU A 13 -8.70 -7.35 8.04
CA LEU A 13 -7.60 -7.98 7.34
C LEU A 13 -7.87 -9.41 6.90
N GLU A 14 -9.13 -9.89 6.98
CA GLU A 14 -9.41 -11.30 6.72
C GLU A 14 -9.16 -11.74 5.28
N GLN A 15 -9.40 -10.85 4.31
CA GLN A 15 -9.34 -11.21 2.90
C GLN A 15 -8.34 -10.39 2.11
N HIS A 16 -7.49 -9.62 2.80
CA HIS A 16 -6.64 -8.66 2.09
C HIS A 16 -5.62 -9.36 1.19
N GLN A 17 -5.09 -10.51 1.57
CA GLN A 17 -4.09 -11.20 0.74
C GLN A 17 -4.69 -11.70 -0.57
N GLY A 18 -5.89 -12.27 -0.52
CA GLY A 18 -6.57 -12.71 -1.73
C GLY A 18 -6.90 -11.57 -2.67
N ILE A 19 -7.29 -10.43 -2.10
CA ILE A 19 -7.59 -9.24 -2.89
C ILE A 19 -6.32 -8.69 -3.54
N ILE A 20 -5.21 -8.66 -2.82
CA ILE A 20 -3.91 -8.24 -3.36
C ILE A 20 -3.50 -9.12 -4.53
N ASP A 21 -3.61 -10.44 -4.37
CA ASP A 21 -3.27 -11.38 -5.43
C ASP A 21 -4.16 -11.17 -6.66
N GLY A 22 -5.44 -10.88 -6.44
CA GLY A 22 -6.36 -10.56 -7.53
C GLY A 22 -5.97 -9.29 -8.29
N ILE A 23 -5.51 -8.27 -7.57
CA ILE A 23 -5.03 -7.03 -8.19
C ILE A 23 -3.82 -7.32 -9.07
N ILE A 24 -2.85 -8.06 -8.55
CA ILE A 24 -1.62 -8.38 -9.29
C ILE A 24 -1.96 -9.15 -10.57
N GLN A 25 -2.85 -10.12 -10.47
CA GLN A 25 -3.26 -10.94 -11.60
C GLN A 25 -3.99 -10.11 -12.65
N GLU A 26 -4.93 -9.28 -12.20
CA GLU A 26 -5.69 -8.42 -13.11
C GLU A 26 -4.81 -7.45 -13.87
N LEU A 27 -3.79 -6.91 -13.21
CA LEU A 27 -2.87 -5.95 -13.82
C LEU A 27 -1.80 -6.61 -14.69
N GLY A 28 -1.68 -7.96 -14.63
CA GLY A 28 -0.63 -8.65 -15.39
C GLY A 28 0.76 -8.37 -14.84
N LEU A 29 0.88 -8.17 -13.55
CA LEU A 29 2.14 -7.79 -12.91
C LEU A 29 2.73 -8.91 -12.07
N GLU A 30 2.58 -10.16 -12.51
CA GLU A 30 3.09 -11.31 -11.77
C GLU A 30 4.60 -11.25 -11.57
N ASP A 31 5.34 -10.63 -12.51
CA ASP A 31 6.78 -10.47 -12.38
C ASP A 31 7.16 -9.55 -11.22
N TYR A 32 6.24 -8.74 -10.77
CA TYR A 32 6.43 -7.81 -9.65
C TYR A 32 5.62 -8.24 -8.43
N ALA A 33 5.12 -9.48 -8.41
CA ALA A 33 4.20 -9.94 -7.37
C ALA A 33 4.75 -9.75 -5.96
N PHE A 34 6.03 -10.09 -5.76
CA PHE A 34 6.64 -9.96 -4.43
C PHE A 34 6.62 -8.52 -3.96
N ASP A 35 7.09 -7.61 -4.81
CA ASP A 35 7.21 -6.20 -4.46
C ASP A 35 5.83 -5.59 -4.19
N ILE A 36 4.88 -5.84 -5.08
CA ILE A 36 3.52 -5.27 -4.96
C ILE A 36 2.80 -5.85 -3.76
N ARG A 37 2.93 -7.16 -3.54
CA ARG A 37 2.31 -7.80 -2.38
C ARG A 37 2.85 -7.21 -1.09
N LEU A 38 4.16 -7.04 -0.99
CA LEU A 38 4.79 -6.48 0.19
C LEU A 38 4.31 -5.04 0.44
N ILE A 39 4.33 -4.21 -0.61
CA ILE A 39 3.88 -2.82 -0.50
C ILE A 39 2.43 -2.75 0.00
N LEU A 40 1.54 -3.52 -0.62
CA LEU A 40 0.13 -3.47 -0.27
C LEU A 40 -0.16 -4.07 1.10
N ILE A 41 0.50 -5.16 1.47
CA ILE A 41 0.33 -5.73 2.80
C ILE A 41 0.73 -4.71 3.86
N GLU A 42 1.89 -4.07 3.70
CA GLU A 42 2.36 -3.10 4.67
C GLU A 42 1.46 -1.85 4.71
N ALA A 43 1.02 -1.38 3.55
CA ALA A 43 0.15 -0.20 3.49
C ALA A 43 -1.23 -0.48 4.10
N ILE A 44 -1.81 -1.65 3.79
CA ILE A 44 -3.12 -2.02 4.30
C ILE A 44 -3.08 -2.29 5.80
N THR A 45 -2.05 -2.99 6.29
CA THR A 45 -1.93 -3.24 7.73
C THR A 45 -1.70 -1.94 8.49
N ASN A 46 -0.92 -1.01 7.92
CA ASN A 46 -0.75 0.30 8.52
C ASN A 46 -2.08 1.06 8.59
N ALA A 47 -2.87 1.02 7.52
CA ALA A 47 -4.18 1.67 7.50
C ALA A 47 -5.11 1.08 8.56
N TYR A 48 -5.08 -0.25 8.73
CA TYR A 48 -5.94 -0.90 9.69
C TYR A 48 -5.54 -0.60 11.14
N TYR A 49 -4.25 -0.81 11.48
CA TYR A 49 -3.82 -0.67 12.86
C TYR A 49 -3.67 0.78 13.30
N HIS A 50 -3.15 1.65 12.46
CA HIS A 50 -2.84 3.03 12.84
C HIS A 50 -3.89 4.03 12.38
N GLY A 51 -4.47 3.83 11.21
CA GLY A 51 -5.51 4.71 10.70
C GLY A 51 -6.88 4.42 11.30
N ASN A 52 -7.31 3.18 11.18
CA ASN A 52 -8.64 2.76 11.66
C ASN A 52 -8.64 2.28 13.11
N LEU A 53 -7.47 2.26 13.76
CA LEU A 53 -7.29 1.84 15.16
C LEU A 53 -7.91 0.47 15.40
N SER A 54 -7.64 -0.46 14.49
CA SER A 54 -8.07 -1.86 14.54
C SER A 54 -9.60 -2.04 14.52
N ASP A 55 -10.32 -1.06 13.98
CA ASP A 55 -11.78 -1.13 13.89
C ASP A 55 -12.20 -1.70 12.53
N CYS A 56 -12.63 -2.95 12.52
CA CYS A 56 -13.00 -3.64 11.28
C CYS A 56 -14.33 -3.16 10.69
N THR A 57 -15.04 -2.27 11.36
CA THR A 57 -16.26 -1.66 10.80
C THR A 57 -15.93 -0.45 9.91
N LYS A 58 -14.70 0.05 9.99
CA LYS A 58 -14.27 1.18 9.19
C LYS A 58 -13.57 0.69 7.92
N PRO A 59 -13.93 1.23 6.75
CA PRO A 59 -13.35 0.75 5.50
C PRO A 59 -11.92 1.21 5.30
N ILE A 60 -11.18 0.39 4.57
CA ILE A 60 -9.91 0.76 3.96
C ILE A 60 -10.16 0.75 2.46
N ILE A 61 -9.83 1.83 1.78
CA ILE A 61 -10.08 1.97 0.37
C ILE A 61 -8.75 1.84 -0.37
N VAL A 62 -8.67 0.85 -1.25
CA VAL A 62 -7.49 0.63 -2.08
C VAL A 62 -7.83 1.04 -3.49
N ARG A 63 -7.10 2.01 -4.03
CA ARG A 63 -7.24 2.45 -5.41
C ARG A 63 -5.97 2.11 -6.16
N TYR A 64 -6.12 1.67 -7.38
CA TYR A 64 -4.94 1.39 -8.19
C TYR A 64 -5.17 1.83 -9.63
N LEU A 65 -4.09 2.34 -10.22
CA LEU A 65 -4.07 2.82 -11.58
C LEU A 65 -2.79 2.32 -12.24
N LEU A 66 -2.95 1.59 -13.34
CA LEU A 66 -1.81 1.21 -14.18
C LEU A 66 -1.93 1.93 -15.51
N SER A 67 -0.97 2.77 -15.81
CA SER A 67 -0.93 3.53 -17.04
C SER A 67 0.45 3.39 -17.65
N GLY A 68 0.53 2.64 -18.76
CA GLY A 68 1.83 2.34 -19.35
C GLY A 68 2.72 1.54 -18.41
N LYS A 69 3.85 2.13 -18.04
CA LYS A 69 4.81 1.49 -17.12
C LYS A 69 4.72 2.05 -15.70
N ARG A 70 3.68 2.81 -15.40
CA ARG A 70 3.53 3.43 -14.10
C ARG A 70 2.36 2.85 -13.35
N LEU A 71 2.65 2.27 -12.19
CA LEU A 71 1.64 1.80 -11.27
C LEU A 71 1.50 2.81 -10.14
N GLU A 72 0.28 3.26 -9.90
CA GLU A 72 -0.04 4.13 -8.79
C GLU A 72 -1.00 3.41 -7.86
N LEU A 73 -0.68 3.41 -6.58
CA LEU A 73 -1.47 2.77 -5.54
C LEU A 73 -1.85 3.83 -4.50
N GLN A 74 -3.08 3.77 -4.03
CA GLN A 74 -3.55 4.62 -2.94
C GLN A 74 -4.22 3.73 -1.92
N VAL A 75 -3.89 3.94 -0.65
CA VAL A 75 -4.52 3.22 0.45
C VAL A 75 -5.01 4.26 1.43
N GLU A 76 -6.33 4.36 1.54
CA GLU A 76 -7.00 5.35 2.38
C GLU A 76 -7.65 4.66 3.57
N ASP A 77 -7.37 5.18 4.78
CA ASP A 77 -8.07 4.71 5.97
C ASP A 77 -9.20 5.67 6.34
N SER A 78 -9.94 5.35 7.40
CA SER A 78 -11.06 6.18 7.87
C SER A 78 -10.69 7.08 9.04
N GLY A 79 -9.41 7.22 9.32
CA GLY A 79 -8.92 8.08 10.39
C GLY A 79 -8.96 9.55 10.01
N GLU A 80 -8.61 10.39 10.97
CA GLU A 80 -8.65 11.84 10.77
C GLU A 80 -7.39 12.37 10.08
N GLY A 81 -6.39 11.54 9.87
CA GLY A 81 -5.16 11.96 9.23
C GLY A 81 -4.30 12.80 10.15
N SER A 82 -3.89 12.23 11.26
CA SER A 82 -3.10 12.93 12.26
C SER A 82 -1.64 13.04 11.84
N GLY A 83 -1.27 14.17 11.30
CA GLY A 83 0.12 14.48 11.05
C GLY A 83 0.70 13.80 9.82
N SER A 84 1.98 14.04 9.61
CA SER A 84 2.71 13.48 8.49
C SER A 84 3.50 12.25 8.94
N LEU A 85 3.30 11.13 8.26
CA LEU A 85 4.17 9.98 8.43
C LEU A 85 5.43 10.21 7.60
N VAL A 86 6.56 9.95 8.21
CA VAL A 86 7.84 10.04 7.51
C VAL A 86 8.29 8.64 7.14
N PHE A 87 8.53 8.43 5.85
CA PHE A 87 9.05 7.17 5.35
C PHE A 87 10.56 7.16 5.55
N PRO A 88 11.08 6.30 6.42
CA PRO A 88 12.52 6.34 6.73
C PRO A 88 13.36 5.90 5.53
N GLU A 89 14.49 6.58 5.32
CA GLU A 89 15.41 6.22 4.26
C GLU A 89 16.29 5.04 4.66
N ALA A 90 16.51 4.88 5.96
CA ALA A 90 17.28 3.77 6.51
C ALA A 90 16.76 3.49 7.91
N ILE A 91 16.91 2.25 8.37
CA ILE A 91 16.52 1.89 9.71
C ILE A 91 17.68 1.20 10.43
N SER A 92 17.78 1.46 11.74
CA SER A 92 18.76 0.80 12.58
C SER A 92 18.28 -0.59 13.00
N GLY A 93 19.15 -1.37 13.64
CA GLY A 93 18.77 -2.68 14.14
C GLY A 93 17.58 -2.65 15.09
N ASP A 94 17.50 -1.62 15.93
CA ASP A 94 16.39 -1.46 16.87
C ASP A 94 15.09 -1.18 16.14
N GLU A 95 15.13 -0.39 15.07
CA GLU A 95 13.96 -0.05 14.30
C GLU A 95 13.46 -1.23 13.45
N LEU A 96 14.34 -2.17 13.12
CA LEU A 96 13.94 -3.39 12.42
C LEU A 96 12.94 -4.22 13.21
N LEU A 97 12.96 -4.09 14.54
CA LEU A 97 12.03 -4.79 15.42
C LEU A 97 10.72 -4.03 15.59
N ASP A 98 10.67 -2.77 15.16
CA ASP A 98 9.47 -1.93 15.23
C ASP A 98 8.66 -2.15 13.94
N GLU A 99 7.52 -2.79 14.07
CA GLU A 99 6.68 -3.11 12.92
C GLU A 99 6.26 -1.87 12.14
N GLY A 100 5.95 -0.77 12.82
CA GLY A 100 5.53 0.45 12.16
C GLY A 100 6.62 1.07 11.31
N GLY A 101 7.82 1.20 11.88
CA GLY A 101 8.96 1.77 11.16
C GLY A 101 9.44 0.87 10.03
N ARG A 102 9.48 -0.44 10.29
CA ARG A 102 9.92 -1.40 9.28
C ARG A 102 8.99 -1.41 8.07
N GLY A 103 7.67 -1.39 8.31
CA GLY A 103 6.72 -1.43 7.22
C GLY A 103 6.85 -0.25 6.28
N LEU A 104 6.96 0.95 6.83
CA LEU A 104 7.13 2.17 6.03
C LEU A 104 8.45 2.15 5.27
N TYR A 105 9.51 1.66 5.90
CA TYR A 105 10.81 1.52 5.24
C TYR A 105 10.73 0.57 4.04
N LEU A 106 10.05 -0.57 4.21
CA LEU A 106 9.91 -1.55 3.13
C LEU A 106 9.09 -0.99 1.97
N ILE A 107 8.03 -0.25 2.26
CA ILE A 107 7.27 0.41 1.21
C ILE A 107 8.18 1.32 0.40
N ARG A 108 8.99 2.13 1.08
CA ARG A 108 9.92 3.02 0.40
C ARG A 108 10.95 2.26 -0.44
N CYS A 109 11.48 1.14 0.08
CA CYS A 109 12.48 0.37 -0.64
C CYS A 109 11.97 -0.22 -1.94
N PHE A 110 10.71 -0.63 -1.98
CA PHE A 110 10.15 -1.33 -3.12
C PHE A 110 9.28 -0.45 -4.02
N SER A 111 9.22 0.85 -3.74
CA SER A 111 8.51 1.81 -4.57
C SER A 111 9.46 2.90 -5.06
N ASP A 112 9.03 3.64 -6.07
CA ASP A 112 9.80 4.79 -6.55
C ASP A 112 9.48 6.02 -5.73
N LYS A 113 8.25 6.12 -5.25
CA LYS A 113 7.81 7.24 -4.42
C LYS A 113 6.71 6.77 -3.50
N ALA A 114 6.75 7.22 -2.25
CA ALA A 114 5.69 6.96 -1.27
C ALA A 114 5.54 8.18 -0.40
N GLU A 115 4.30 8.60 -0.18
CA GLU A 115 4.02 9.73 0.70
C GLU A 115 2.65 9.54 1.35
N MET A 116 2.48 10.16 2.50
CA MET A 116 1.21 10.15 3.23
C MET A 116 0.64 11.55 3.21
N VAL A 117 -0.57 11.68 2.69
CA VAL A 117 -1.30 12.94 2.71
C VAL A 117 -2.60 12.70 3.47
N ARG A 118 -2.69 13.26 4.67
CA ARG A 118 -3.81 13.03 5.59
C ARG A 118 -3.98 11.54 5.87
N ASN A 119 -5.09 10.95 5.46
CA ASN A 119 -5.39 9.55 5.73
C ASN A 119 -5.17 8.65 4.51
N THR A 120 -4.44 9.14 3.51
CA THR A 120 -4.22 8.38 2.28
C THR A 120 -2.73 8.27 1.98
N MET A 121 -2.28 7.03 1.78
CA MET A 121 -0.92 6.76 1.37
C MET A 121 -0.87 6.66 -0.15
N TYR A 122 0.00 7.44 -0.76
CA TYR A 122 0.19 7.48 -2.22
C TYR A 122 1.52 6.83 -2.56
N ILE A 123 1.47 5.81 -3.40
CA ILE A 123 2.66 5.02 -3.76
C ILE A 123 2.73 4.94 -5.27
N SER A 124 3.92 5.16 -5.84
CA SER A 124 4.10 4.94 -7.26
C SER A 124 5.30 4.04 -7.51
N LYS A 125 5.19 3.22 -8.54
CA LYS A 125 6.19 2.25 -8.92
C LYS A 125 6.25 2.10 -10.43
N CYS A 126 7.46 2.10 -10.96
CA CYS A 126 7.68 1.85 -12.36
C CYS A 126 7.69 0.33 -12.59
N VAL A 127 6.87 -0.14 -13.52
CA VAL A 127 6.74 -1.56 -13.83
C VAL A 127 6.72 -1.77 -15.33
N CYS A 128 6.94 -3.00 -15.75
CA CYS A 128 6.82 -3.37 -17.16
C CYS A 128 5.80 -4.51 -17.23
N PRO A 129 4.51 -4.18 -17.51
CA PRO A 129 3.49 -5.22 -17.59
C PRO A 129 3.79 -6.19 -18.73
N THR A 130 3.50 -7.46 -18.51
CA THR A 130 3.67 -8.49 -19.54
C THR A 130 2.41 -8.67 -20.37
#